data_1e0ec5361e5d64dd52a7d9ce2112573f
#
_entry.id   1e0ec5361e5d64dd52a7d9ce2112573f
#
_cell.length_a   1.000
_cell.length_b   1.000
_cell.length_c   1.000
_cell.angle_alpha   90.00
_cell.angle_beta   90.00
_cell.angle_gamma   90.00
#
_symmetry.space_group_name_H-M   'P 1'
#
loop_
_entity.id
_entity.type
_entity.pdbx_description
1 polymer ?
#
loop_
_entity_poly.entity_id
_entity_poly.type
_entity_poly.pdbx_seq_one_letter_code
_entity_poly.pdbx_strand_id
1 'polypeptide(L)'
;MRFSVFTASTPEWTPEEAARILAAQGWDGIEWRITDQQQTAEPGFWAGNRATWPLTGLEDHLDEIARITRESGLAFSGIGGYARCEQHDDVERMLAATARLGAGQVRVTMPRTDSGDYRTLFAAARRDVEWAASRAAHHGVKALVELHHETITPSASAAFRLLDGLDPEHVGVIHDLGNLVIEGREETLASLQLLGPYLAHVHVKNAAWVAGEPEEDGTVRWHHEWAPLRTGAGDVDAYFRALHDFGYDGWVTCEDFSTEVPLEERTRDDLAYLRAVEARTRTADAA
;
A
#
# COMPACT_ATOMS: atom_id res chain seq x y z
N MET A 1 -8.53 11.69 9.25
CA MET A 1 -7.52 10.95 8.43
C MET A 1 -6.86 11.89 7.42
N ARG A 2 -5.68 11.56 6.88
CA ARG A 2 -4.97 12.29 5.81
C ARG A 2 -4.91 11.42 4.57
N PHE A 3 -4.99 12.04 3.38
CA PHE A 3 -5.06 11.30 2.12
C PHE A 3 -3.80 11.49 1.28
N SER A 4 -3.27 10.38 0.75
CA SER A 4 -2.10 10.38 -0.13
C SER A 4 -2.31 9.45 -1.33
N VAL A 5 -1.41 9.52 -2.29
CA VAL A 5 -1.40 8.62 -3.45
C VAL A 5 -0.09 7.84 -3.47
N PHE A 6 -0.18 6.53 -3.70
CA PHE A 6 0.97 5.68 -4.01
C PHE A 6 1.32 5.80 -5.49
N THR A 7 2.55 6.19 -5.81
CA THR A 7 2.92 6.49 -7.19
C THR A 7 3.02 5.28 -8.12
N ALA A 8 2.82 4.05 -7.61
CA ALA A 8 2.57 2.89 -8.46
C ALA A 8 1.35 3.09 -9.37
N SER A 9 0.32 3.79 -8.88
CA SER A 9 -0.93 4.06 -9.63
C SER A 9 -0.85 5.27 -10.58
N THR A 10 0.31 5.95 -10.66
CA THR A 10 0.49 7.14 -11.51
C THR A 10 1.59 6.96 -12.58
N PRO A 11 1.53 5.92 -13.41
CA PRO A 11 2.66 5.51 -14.26
C PRO A 11 3.06 6.53 -15.34
N GLU A 12 2.13 7.37 -15.76
CA GLU A 12 2.32 8.31 -16.87
C GLU A 12 3.10 9.57 -16.46
N TRP A 13 3.09 9.93 -15.18
CA TRP A 13 3.71 11.15 -14.69
C TRP A 13 5.17 10.95 -14.29
N THR A 14 5.99 11.97 -14.52
CA THR A 14 7.31 12.06 -13.86
C THR A 14 7.14 12.37 -12.38
N PRO A 15 8.17 12.20 -11.55
CA PRO A 15 8.07 12.55 -10.13
C PRO A 15 7.62 14.00 -9.89
N GLU A 16 8.13 14.96 -10.67
CA GLU A 16 7.74 16.37 -10.57
C GLU A 16 6.28 16.60 -10.99
N GLU A 17 5.84 15.92 -12.07
CA GLU A 17 4.44 15.99 -12.52
C GLU A 17 3.51 15.41 -11.46
N ALA A 18 3.82 14.22 -10.92
CA ALA A 18 3.05 13.57 -9.87
C ALA A 18 2.90 14.49 -8.65
N ALA A 19 4.01 14.98 -8.11
CA ALA A 19 3.99 15.84 -6.93
C ALA A 19 3.23 17.15 -7.18
N ARG A 20 3.46 17.81 -8.32
CA ARG A 20 2.78 19.06 -8.68
C ARG A 20 1.28 18.89 -8.89
N ILE A 21 0.86 17.82 -9.60
CA ILE A 21 -0.56 17.58 -9.91
C ILE A 21 -1.31 17.19 -8.65
N LEU A 22 -0.77 16.25 -7.85
CA LEU A 22 -1.40 15.81 -6.61
C LEU A 22 -1.53 16.96 -5.61
N ALA A 23 -0.50 17.79 -5.46
CA ALA A 23 -0.59 18.99 -4.61
C ALA A 23 -1.66 19.98 -5.09
N ALA A 24 -1.74 20.23 -6.42
CA ALA A 24 -2.76 21.11 -7.01
C ALA A 24 -4.19 20.58 -6.85
N GLN A 25 -4.36 19.25 -6.80
CA GLN A 25 -5.65 18.60 -6.50
C GLN A 25 -6.03 18.67 -5.03
N GLY A 26 -5.05 18.94 -4.13
CA GLY A 26 -5.25 19.06 -2.69
C GLY A 26 -5.04 17.78 -1.90
N TRP A 27 -4.30 16.80 -2.43
CA TRP A 27 -3.81 15.67 -1.64
C TRP A 27 -2.90 16.14 -0.49
N ASP A 28 -2.93 15.42 0.64
CA ASP A 28 -2.14 15.78 1.81
C ASP A 28 -0.71 15.23 1.74
N GLY A 29 -0.51 14.14 0.97
CA GLY A 29 0.77 13.45 0.89
C GLY A 29 0.96 12.60 -0.36
N ILE A 30 2.13 11.98 -0.39
CA ILE A 30 2.56 11.09 -1.45
C ILE A 30 3.31 9.89 -0.84
N GLU A 31 3.12 8.72 -1.42
CA GLU A 31 3.90 7.52 -1.15
C GLU A 31 4.70 7.17 -2.40
N TRP A 32 6.01 7.34 -2.33
CA TRP A 32 6.88 7.07 -3.47
C TRP A 32 7.10 5.58 -3.66
N ARG A 33 6.85 5.10 -4.88
CA ARG A 33 7.24 3.77 -5.29
C ARG A 33 8.74 3.71 -5.51
N ILE A 34 9.42 2.76 -4.86
CA ILE A 34 10.87 2.53 -5.00
C ILE A 34 11.11 1.06 -5.37
N THR A 35 11.59 0.82 -6.56
CA THR A 35 11.97 -0.51 -7.06
C THR A 35 12.74 -0.38 -8.36
N ASP A 36 13.58 -1.36 -8.66
CA ASP A 36 14.09 -1.54 -10.01
C ASP A 36 12.98 -2.16 -10.89
N GLN A 37 12.84 -1.67 -12.10
CA GLN A 37 11.78 -2.08 -13.01
C GLN A 37 12.29 -2.20 -14.44
N GLN A 38 11.59 -3.01 -15.24
CA GLN A 38 11.84 -3.06 -16.68
C GLN A 38 11.40 -1.75 -17.33
N GLN A 39 12.21 -1.29 -18.29
CA GLN A 39 11.84 -0.15 -19.13
C GLN A 39 10.94 -0.63 -20.27
N THR A 40 9.87 0.11 -20.52
CA THR A 40 8.92 -0.14 -21.61
C THR A 40 8.70 1.12 -22.42
N ALA A 41 8.24 0.98 -23.67
CA ALA A 41 7.94 2.13 -24.53
C ALA A 41 6.76 2.94 -24.00
N GLU A 42 5.74 2.24 -23.53
CA GLU A 42 4.55 2.84 -22.91
C GLU A 42 4.60 2.67 -21.39
N PRO A 43 4.24 3.70 -20.62
CA PRO A 43 4.22 3.60 -19.16
C PRO A 43 3.11 2.65 -18.69
N GLY A 44 3.44 1.80 -17.72
CA GLY A 44 2.50 0.91 -17.07
C GLY A 44 2.71 0.86 -15.55
N PHE A 45 1.75 0.35 -14.82
CA PHE A 45 1.80 0.32 -13.35
C PHE A 45 3.04 -0.42 -12.81
N TRP A 46 3.45 -1.52 -13.48
CA TRP A 46 4.47 -2.44 -12.99
C TRP A 46 5.79 -2.38 -13.77
N ALA A 47 5.78 -1.80 -14.97
CA ALA A 47 6.96 -1.63 -15.82
C ALA A 47 6.87 -0.29 -16.55
N GLY A 48 8.00 0.39 -16.74
CA GLY A 48 8.07 1.71 -17.36
C GLY A 48 7.34 2.82 -16.61
N ASN A 49 6.97 2.60 -15.34
CA ASN A 49 6.30 3.61 -14.52
C ASN A 49 7.25 4.78 -14.27
N ARG A 50 6.89 5.95 -14.80
CA ARG A 50 7.74 7.14 -14.79
C ARG A 50 7.86 7.79 -13.40
N ALA A 51 6.89 7.55 -12.49
CA ALA A 51 6.89 8.05 -11.12
C ALA A 51 7.58 7.09 -10.12
N THR A 52 8.37 6.13 -10.62
CA THR A 52 9.09 5.16 -9.79
C THR A 52 10.56 5.54 -9.67
N TRP A 53 11.08 5.51 -8.45
CA TRP A 53 12.50 5.69 -8.17
C TRP A 53 13.23 4.34 -8.20
N PRO A 54 14.46 4.26 -8.72
CA PRO A 54 15.21 3.01 -8.69
C PRO A 54 15.65 2.66 -7.27
N LEU A 55 15.67 1.37 -6.95
CA LEU A 55 16.24 0.87 -5.71
C LEU A 55 17.78 0.83 -5.79
N THR A 56 18.31 0.39 -6.93
CA THR A 56 19.74 0.44 -7.21
C THR A 56 20.19 1.90 -7.33
N GLY A 57 21.13 2.31 -6.48
CA GLY A 57 21.62 3.71 -6.44
C GLY A 57 20.63 4.70 -5.82
N LEU A 58 19.70 4.22 -5.00
CA LEU A 58 18.70 5.08 -4.35
C LEU A 58 19.32 6.25 -3.59
N GLU A 59 20.49 6.05 -3.02
CA GLU A 59 21.23 7.05 -2.25
C GLU A 59 21.50 8.34 -3.06
N ASP A 60 21.70 8.22 -4.38
CA ASP A 60 21.96 9.33 -5.28
C ASP A 60 20.71 10.17 -5.58
N HIS A 61 19.51 9.63 -5.32
CA HIS A 61 18.23 10.27 -5.59
C HIS A 61 17.55 10.91 -4.37
N LEU A 62 18.04 10.64 -3.14
CA LEU A 62 17.34 11.05 -1.91
C LEU A 62 17.15 12.56 -1.79
N ASP A 63 18.14 13.36 -2.19
CA ASP A 63 18.04 14.81 -2.12
C ASP A 63 16.99 15.35 -3.11
N GLU A 64 16.85 14.71 -4.27
CA GLU A 64 15.86 15.05 -5.28
C GLU A 64 14.45 14.65 -4.83
N ILE A 65 14.27 13.44 -4.31
CA ILE A 65 12.99 12.98 -3.73
C ILE A 65 12.53 13.93 -2.63
N ALA A 66 13.42 14.27 -1.70
CA ALA A 66 13.13 15.19 -0.61
C ALA A 66 12.78 16.60 -1.12
N ARG A 67 13.51 17.10 -2.14
CA ARG A 67 13.27 18.41 -2.75
C ARG A 67 11.89 18.47 -3.40
N ILE A 68 11.58 17.52 -4.30
CA ILE A 68 10.31 17.47 -5.05
C ILE A 68 9.12 17.40 -4.06
N THR A 69 9.20 16.52 -3.06
CA THR A 69 8.13 16.36 -2.07
C THR A 69 7.93 17.63 -1.25
N ARG A 70 9.01 18.23 -0.75
CA ARG A 70 8.94 19.46 0.05
C ARG A 70 8.45 20.68 -0.75
N GLU A 71 8.96 20.88 -1.97
CA GLU A 71 8.62 22.02 -2.81
C GLU A 71 7.15 21.97 -3.28
N SER A 72 6.57 20.77 -3.41
CA SER A 72 5.15 20.60 -3.72
C SER A 72 4.23 20.89 -2.53
N GLY A 73 4.75 20.88 -1.30
CA GLY A 73 3.97 20.99 -0.07
C GLY A 73 3.31 19.70 0.39
N LEU A 74 3.59 18.56 -0.27
CA LEU A 74 3.11 17.24 0.15
C LEU A 74 3.96 16.69 1.30
N ALA A 75 3.32 15.91 2.17
CA ALA A 75 4.02 15.11 3.17
C ALA A 75 4.31 13.70 2.66
N PHE A 76 5.34 13.05 3.19
CA PHE A 76 5.50 11.61 3.02
C PHE A 76 4.45 10.88 3.85
N SER A 77 3.64 10.02 3.24
CA SER A 77 2.76 9.08 3.95
C SER A 77 3.48 7.78 4.30
N GLY A 78 4.48 7.43 3.52
CA GLY A 78 5.33 6.27 3.63
C GLY A 78 6.23 6.16 2.42
N ILE A 79 6.97 5.06 2.34
CA ILE A 79 7.72 4.64 1.17
C ILE A 79 7.17 3.29 0.70
N GLY A 80 6.67 3.23 -0.52
CA GLY A 80 6.20 2.01 -1.17
C GLY A 80 7.37 1.18 -1.72
N GLY A 81 8.11 0.55 -0.82
CA GLY A 81 9.26 -0.28 -1.14
C GLY A 81 8.88 -1.64 -1.71
N TYR A 82 9.75 -2.22 -2.52
CA TYR A 82 9.62 -3.55 -3.09
C TYR A 82 10.78 -4.49 -2.72
N ALA A 83 11.68 -4.09 -1.82
CA ALA A 83 12.66 -5.00 -1.26
C ALA A 83 11.96 -6.16 -0.55
N ARG A 84 12.32 -7.41 -0.91
CA ARG A 84 11.76 -8.59 -0.28
C ARG A 84 12.43 -8.81 1.09
N CYS A 85 11.70 -9.33 2.05
CA CYS A 85 12.16 -9.47 3.44
C CYS A 85 13.49 -10.23 3.57
N GLU A 86 13.78 -11.19 2.66
CA GLU A 86 15.04 -11.94 2.63
C GLU A 86 16.20 -11.19 1.96
N GLN A 87 15.96 -10.06 1.33
CA GLN A 87 16.99 -9.22 0.68
C GLN A 87 17.52 -8.17 1.69
N HIS A 88 18.26 -8.63 2.68
CA HIS A 88 18.66 -7.80 3.84
C HIS A 88 19.37 -6.50 3.44
N ASP A 89 20.27 -6.55 2.44
CA ASP A 89 21.00 -5.35 1.99
C ASP A 89 20.04 -4.29 1.38
N ASP A 90 19.03 -4.73 0.62
CA ASP A 90 18.03 -3.86 0.03
C ASP A 90 17.06 -3.32 1.08
N VAL A 91 16.64 -4.16 2.04
CA VAL A 91 15.82 -3.74 3.18
C VAL A 91 16.57 -2.70 4.03
N GLU A 92 17.85 -2.93 4.32
CA GLU A 92 18.69 -1.97 5.05
C GLU A 92 18.79 -0.63 4.32
N ARG A 93 19.04 -0.65 3.00
CA ARG A 93 19.07 0.54 2.15
C ARG A 93 17.75 1.31 2.23
N MET A 94 16.62 0.60 2.13
CA MET A 94 15.28 1.20 2.21
C MET A 94 15.01 1.84 3.56
N LEU A 95 15.37 1.17 4.67
CA LEU A 95 15.19 1.71 6.02
C LEU A 95 16.02 2.97 6.25
N ALA A 96 17.29 2.95 5.84
CA ALA A 96 18.19 4.10 5.93
C ALA A 96 17.70 5.28 5.07
N ALA A 97 17.25 5.01 3.85
CA ALA A 97 16.67 6.00 2.95
C ALA A 97 15.39 6.62 3.55
N THR A 98 14.50 5.81 4.11
CA THR A 98 13.27 6.24 4.76
C THR A 98 13.55 7.20 5.92
N ALA A 99 14.52 6.88 6.76
CA ALA A 99 14.97 7.76 7.85
C ALA A 99 15.53 9.09 7.33
N ARG A 100 16.40 9.04 6.30
CA ARG A 100 16.99 10.24 5.68
C ARG A 100 15.95 11.15 5.03
N LEU A 101 14.91 10.57 4.42
CA LEU A 101 13.78 11.31 3.83
C LEU A 101 12.82 11.87 4.88
N GLY A 102 12.84 11.36 6.10
CA GLY A 102 11.86 11.70 7.14
C GLY A 102 10.46 11.11 6.89
N ALA A 103 10.38 10.01 6.13
CA ALA A 103 9.11 9.38 5.75
C ALA A 103 8.47 8.53 6.86
N GLY A 104 9.24 8.14 7.86
CA GLY A 104 8.77 7.44 9.07
C GLY A 104 8.48 5.96 8.89
N GLN A 105 8.08 5.49 7.71
CA GLN A 105 7.72 4.09 7.47
C GLN A 105 7.95 3.66 6.03
N VAL A 106 8.22 2.36 5.83
CA VAL A 106 8.50 1.76 4.53
C VAL A 106 7.97 0.34 4.43
N ARG A 107 7.38 -0.01 3.28
CA ARG A 107 6.93 -1.36 3.00
C ARG A 107 8.11 -2.29 2.70
N VAL A 108 8.05 -3.49 3.31
CA VAL A 108 8.90 -4.65 3.01
C VAL A 108 8.00 -5.75 2.47
N THR A 109 8.32 -6.32 1.31
CA THR A 109 7.44 -7.30 0.66
C THR A 109 7.65 -8.71 1.20
N MET A 110 6.54 -9.46 1.29
CA MET A 110 6.52 -10.83 1.81
C MET A 110 6.61 -11.86 0.68
N PRO A 111 7.11 -13.08 0.97
CA PRO A 111 7.18 -14.15 -0.01
C PRO A 111 5.80 -14.49 -0.60
N ARG A 112 5.79 -14.81 -1.91
CA ARG A 112 4.62 -15.35 -2.59
C ARG A 112 4.38 -16.81 -2.22
N THR A 113 3.12 -17.22 -2.13
CA THR A 113 2.73 -18.59 -1.75
C THR A 113 3.12 -19.64 -2.78
N ASP A 114 3.31 -19.23 -4.05
CA ASP A 114 3.76 -20.11 -5.13
C ASP A 114 5.28 -20.37 -5.16
N SER A 115 6.05 -19.68 -4.31
CA SER A 115 7.51 -19.81 -4.27
C SER A 115 8.03 -20.97 -3.40
N GLY A 116 7.15 -21.70 -2.68
CA GLY A 116 7.57 -22.83 -1.86
C GLY A 116 6.51 -23.34 -0.89
N ASP A 117 6.94 -24.21 0.04
CA ASP A 117 6.07 -24.69 1.13
C ASP A 117 5.74 -23.55 2.10
N TYR A 118 4.44 -23.35 2.35
CA TYR A 118 3.94 -22.23 3.16
C TYR A 118 4.57 -22.15 4.56
N ARG A 119 4.73 -23.28 5.26
CA ARG A 119 5.29 -23.28 6.62
C ARG A 119 6.76 -22.89 6.61
N THR A 120 7.48 -23.36 5.61
CA THR A 120 8.91 -23.04 5.41
C THR A 120 9.06 -21.55 5.07
N LEU A 121 8.28 -21.05 4.14
CA LEU A 121 8.26 -19.61 3.77
C LEU A 121 7.93 -18.73 4.97
N PHE A 122 6.86 -19.08 5.70
CA PHE A 122 6.42 -18.32 6.87
C PHE A 122 7.49 -18.28 7.97
N ALA A 123 8.13 -19.43 8.27
CA ALA A 123 9.17 -19.50 9.28
C ALA A 123 10.45 -18.74 8.88
N ALA A 124 10.77 -18.70 7.58
CA ALA A 124 11.87 -17.88 7.07
C ALA A 124 11.53 -16.38 7.16
N ALA A 125 10.38 -15.98 6.62
CA ALA A 125 9.94 -14.60 6.67
C ALA A 125 9.81 -14.05 8.10
N ARG A 126 9.41 -14.87 9.07
CA ARG A 126 9.38 -14.46 10.48
C ARG A 126 10.77 -14.02 10.95
N ARG A 127 11.83 -14.77 10.65
CA ARG A 127 13.21 -14.39 11.04
C ARG A 127 13.68 -13.13 10.32
N ASP A 128 13.33 -13.01 9.03
CA ASP A 128 13.69 -11.84 8.23
C ASP A 128 12.97 -10.57 8.72
N VAL A 129 11.70 -10.68 9.12
CA VAL A 129 10.93 -9.58 9.71
C VAL A 129 11.44 -9.21 11.10
N GLU A 130 11.84 -10.18 11.94
CA GLU A 130 12.51 -9.92 13.22
C GLU A 130 13.81 -9.12 13.03
N TRP A 131 14.60 -9.49 12.02
CA TRP A 131 15.80 -8.74 11.64
C TRP A 131 15.42 -7.34 11.14
N ALA A 132 14.45 -7.21 10.22
CA ALA A 132 14.00 -5.92 9.70
C ALA A 132 13.48 -5.00 10.82
N ALA A 133 12.75 -5.54 11.81
CA ALA A 133 12.29 -4.79 12.99
C ALA A 133 13.47 -4.21 13.80
N SER A 134 14.51 -5.02 14.02
CA SER A 134 15.72 -4.56 14.70
C SER A 134 16.44 -3.45 13.93
N ARG A 135 16.48 -3.54 12.58
CA ARG A 135 17.07 -2.50 11.74
C ARG A 135 16.22 -1.24 11.70
N ALA A 136 14.89 -1.40 11.61
CA ALA A 136 13.94 -0.30 11.69
C ALA A 136 14.09 0.49 13.00
N ALA A 137 14.25 -0.20 14.13
CA ALA A 137 14.55 0.40 15.43
C ALA A 137 15.87 1.20 15.40
N HIS A 138 16.92 0.66 14.77
CA HIS A 138 18.20 1.36 14.63
C HIS A 138 18.07 2.68 13.85
N HIS A 139 17.23 2.70 12.81
CA HIS A 139 17.01 3.87 11.98
C HIS A 139 15.90 4.81 12.50
N GLY A 140 15.17 4.43 13.55
CA GLY A 140 14.05 5.20 14.08
C GLY A 140 12.85 5.28 13.13
N VAL A 141 12.62 4.23 12.34
CA VAL A 141 11.52 4.11 11.37
C VAL A 141 10.72 2.83 11.62
N LYS A 142 9.67 2.61 10.83
CA LYS A 142 8.83 1.42 10.90
C LYS A 142 8.89 0.62 9.60
N ALA A 143 9.18 -0.68 9.68
CA ALA A 143 9.03 -1.63 8.58
C ALA A 143 7.58 -2.12 8.51
N LEU A 144 6.95 -2.02 7.33
CA LEU A 144 5.56 -2.39 7.14
C LEU A 144 5.42 -3.66 6.31
N VAL A 145 4.52 -4.54 6.76
CA VAL A 145 4.04 -5.71 6.02
C VAL A 145 2.67 -5.37 5.45
N GLU A 146 2.50 -5.54 4.16
CA GLU A 146 1.19 -5.31 3.52
C GLU A 146 0.34 -6.59 3.56
N LEU A 147 -0.97 -6.45 3.81
CA LEU A 147 -1.93 -7.50 3.53
C LEU A 147 -2.08 -7.59 2.00
N HIS A 148 -1.44 -8.58 1.40
CA HIS A 148 -1.37 -8.70 -0.06
C HIS A 148 -1.73 -10.11 -0.53
N HIS A 149 -2.65 -10.18 -1.49
CA HIS A 149 -3.04 -11.42 -2.13
C HIS A 149 -1.84 -12.17 -2.72
N GLU A 150 -1.95 -13.49 -2.80
CA GLU A 150 -0.89 -14.39 -3.29
C GLU A 150 0.40 -14.38 -2.46
N THR A 151 0.43 -13.76 -1.28
CA THR A 151 1.57 -13.79 -0.37
C THR A 151 1.26 -14.60 0.90
N ILE A 152 2.26 -14.81 1.74
CA ILE A 152 2.06 -15.50 3.03
C ILE A 152 1.26 -14.66 4.04
N THR A 153 0.97 -13.40 3.74
CA THR A 153 0.22 -12.46 4.59
C THR A 153 -1.00 -11.87 3.88
N PRO A 154 -1.93 -12.70 3.37
CA PRO A 154 -3.10 -12.19 2.64
C PRO A 154 -4.18 -11.61 3.56
N SER A 155 -4.08 -11.79 4.87
CA SER A 155 -5.09 -11.40 5.85
C SER A 155 -4.50 -10.86 7.14
N ALA A 156 -5.30 -10.15 7.94
CA ALA A 156 -4.89 -9.65 9.26
C ALA A 156 -4.44 -10.78 10.19
N SER A 157 -5.14 -11.92 10.18
CA SER A 157 -4.75 -13.09 10.96
C SER A 157 -3.38 -13.64 10.59
N ALA A 158 -3.03 -13.63 9.30
CA ALA A 158 -1.72 -14.08 8.84
C ALA A 158 -0.62 -13.09 9.24
N ALA A 159 -0.86 -11.78 9.03
CA ALA A 159 0.09 -10.74 9.42
C ALA A 159 0.27 -10.67 10.94
N PHE A 160 -0.80 -10.77 11.72
CA PHE A 160 -0.71 -10.81 13.18
C PHE A 160 0.19 -11.95 13.66
N ARG A 161 -0.01 -13.18 13.15
CA ARG A 161 0.88 -14.32 13.50
C ARG A 161 2.33 -14.09 13.09
N LEU A 162 2.58 -13.33 12.02
CA LEU A 162 3.93 -12.99 11.57
C LEU A 162 4.59 -11.97 12.51
N LEU A 163 3.83 -11.03 13.05
CA LEU A 163 4.35 -9.91 13.85
C LEU A 163 4.23 -10.11 15.36
N ASP A 164 3.42 -11.06 15.82
CA ASP A 164 3.15 -11.27 17.24
C ASP A 164 4.43 -11.35 18.10
N GLY A 165 4.49 -10.52 19.14
CA GLY A 165 5.65 -10.39 20.03
C GLY A 165 6.76 -9.47 19.54
N LEU A 166 6.66 -8.87 18.35
CA LEU A 166 7.55 -7.80 17.91
C LEU A 166 7.07 -6.43 18.41
N ASP A 167 7.96 -5.45 18.47
CA ASP A 167 7.63 -4.11 18.91
C ASP A 167 6.86 -3.35 17.81
N PRO A 168 5.59 -2.95 18.06
CA PRO A 168 4.80 -2.21 17.08
C PRO A 168 5.30 -0.78 16.80
N GLU A 169 6.27 -0.27 17.56
CA GLU A 169 6.94 0.99 17.22
C GLU A 169 7.82 0.83 15.98
N HIS A 170 8.30 -0.37 15.67
CA HIS A 170 9.27 -0.63 14.62
C HIS A 170 8.77 -1.56 13.51
N VAL A 171 7.63 -2.22 13.73
CA VAL A 171 6.94 -2.98 12.68
C VAL A 171 5.45 -2.65 12.66
N GLY A 172 4.84 -2.80 11.50
CA GLY A 172 3.41 -2.58 11.38
C GLY A 172 2.84 -3.22 10.13
N VAL A 173 1.54 -3.01 9.95
CA VAL A 173 0.76 -3.57 8.85
C VAL A 173 0.16 -2.45 8.03
N ILE A 174 0.23 -2.60 6.70
CA ILE A 174 -0.61 -1.90 5.74
C ILE A 174 -1.86 -2.74 5.55
N HIS A 175 -3.00 -2.22 5.99
CA HIS A 175 -4.30 -2.86 5.75
C HIS A 175 -4.85 -2.37 4.41
N ASP A 176 -4.96 -3.28 3.43
CA ASP A 176 -5.30 -2.95 2.06
C ASP A 176 -6.65 -3.53 1.66
N LEU A 177 -7.64 -2.67 1.43
CA LEU A 177 -9.00 -3.06 1.08
C LEU A 177 -9.08 -3.87 -0.22
N GLY A 178 -8.39 -3.43 -1.29
CA GLY A 178 -8.48 -4.10 -2.58
C GLY A 178 -7.85 -5.48 -2.59
N ASN A 179 -6.70 -5.65 -1.95
CA ASN A 179 -6.08 -6.97 -1.79
C ASN A 179 -7.00 -7.93 -1.01
N LEU A 180 -7.69 -7.44 0.02
CA LEU A 180 -8.64 -8.23 0.79
C LEU A 180 -9.88 -8.63 0.00
N VAL A 181 -10.29 -7.85 -1.01
CA VAL A 181 -11.37 -8.27 -1.94
C VAL A 181 -10.94 -9.48 -2.75
N ILE A 182 -9.66 -9.55 -3.12
CA ILE A 182 -9.10 -10.64 -3.94
C ILE A 182 -8.87 -11.89 -3.09
N GLU A 183 -8.18 -11.74 -1.96
CA GLU A 183 -7.81 -12.85 -1.06
C GLU A 183 -7.71 -12.37 0.38
N GLY A 184 -8.08 -13.23 1.33
CA GLY A 184 -7.88 -12.99 2.74
C GLY A 184 -8.94 -12.12 3.41
N ARG A 185 -10.10 -11.94 2.80
CA ARG A 185 -11.18 -11.12 3.33
C ARG A 185 -11.65 -11.63 4.70
N GLU A 186 -11.56 -10.74 5.68
CA GLU A 186 -12.07 -10.90 7.04
C GLU A 186 -13.14 -9.82 7.32
N GLU A 187 -13.88 -9.94 8.41
CA GLU A 187 -14.74 -8.85 8.87
C GLU A 187 -13.82 -7.65 9.25
N THR A 188 -14.11 -6.48 8.70
CA THR A 188 -13.14 -5.37 8.70
C THR A 188 -12.81 -4.88 10.10
N LEU A 189 -13.80 -4.60 10.94
CA LEU A 189 -13.54 -4.08 12.29
C LEU A 189 -12.80 -5.12 13.15
N ALA A 190 -13.18 -6.40 13.04
CA ALA A 190 -12.49 -7.47 13.77
C ALA A 190 -11.03 -7.62 13.31
N SER A 191 -10.75 -7.45 12.00
CA SER A 191 -9.38 -7.50 11.47
C SER A 191 -8.53 -6.34 11.99
N LEU A 192 -9.07 -5.12 12.04
CA LEU A 192 -8.41 -3.95 12.62
C LEU A 192 -8.14 -4.12 14.11
N GLN A 193 -9.14 -4.64 14.86
CA GLN A 193 -9.01 -4.93 16.29
C GLN A 193 -7.96 -6.02 16.57
N LEU A 194 -7.90 -7.06 15.73
CA LEU A 194 -6.87 -8.10 15.82
C LEU A 194 -5.46 -7.53 15.63
N LEU A 195 -5.28 -6.67 14.64
CA LEU A 195 -4.00 -6.02 14.40
C LEU A 195 -3.62 -5.08 15.56
N GLY A 196 -4.60 -4.38 16.12
CA GLY A 196 -4.39 -3.49 17.25
C GLY A 196 -3.26 -2.47 16.99
N PRO A 197 -2.19 -2.45 17.81
CA PRO A 197 -1.09 -1.49 17.65
C PRO A 197 -0.21 -1.73 16.41
N TYR A 198 -0.34 -2.87 15.75
CA TYR A 198 0.36 -3.13 14.48
C TYR A 198 -0.28 -2.44 13.29
N LEU A 199 -1.55 -1.99 13.36
CA LEU A 199 -2.14 -1.21 12.28
C LEU A 199 -1.40 0.13 12.14
N ALA A 200 -0.60 0.28 11.12
CA ALA A 200 0.25 1.45 10.93
C ALA A 200 -0.15 2.30 9.73
N HIS A 201 -0.71 1.68 8.70
CA HIS A 201 -1.01 2.33 7.44
C HIS A 201 -2.22 1.68 6.77
N VAL A 202 -2.87 2.44 5.88
CA VAL A 202 -4.04 1.98 5.13
C VAL A 202 -3.82 2.26 3.65
N HIS A 203 -4.02 1.23 2.83
CA HIS A 203 -4.16 1.39 1.39
C HIS A 203 -5.62 1.19 0.97
N VAL A 204 -6.08 2.01 0.06
CA VAL A 204 -7.43 1.92 -0.52
C VAL A 204 -7.31 1.84 -2.03
N LYS A 205 -7.62 0.67 -2.54
CA LYS A 205 -7.92 0.37 -3.93
C LYS A 205 -9.15 -0.52 -3.98
N ASN A 206 -9.68 -0.78 -5.14
CA ASN A 206 -10.82 -1.67 -5.27
C ASN A 206 -10.62 -2.68 -6.40
N ALA A 207 -11.33 -3.78 -6.28
CA ALA A 207 -11.29 -4.87 -7.25
C ALA A 207 -12.69 -5.48 -7.39
N ALA A 208 -12.90 -6.23 -8.46
CA ALA A 208 -14.09 -7.01 -8.69
C ALA A 208 -13.73 -8.43 -9.14
N TRP A 209 -14.60 -9.39 -8.84
CA TRP A 209 -14.53 -10.72 -9.41
C TRP A 209 -15.40 -10.79 -10.66
N VAL A 210 -14.81 -11.17 -11.77
CA VAL A 210 -15.46 -11.23 -13.08
C VAL A 210 -15.56 -12.69 -13.52
N ALA A 211 -16.77 -13.07 -13.97
CA ALA A 211 -17.01 -14.38 -14.51
C ALA A 211 -16.45 -14.47 -15.93
N GLY A 212 -15.64 -15.49 -16.20
CA GLY A 212 -15.26 -15.86 -17.57
C GLY A 212 -16.41 -16.51 -18.31
N GLU A 213 -16.20 -16.77 -19.62
CA GLU A 213 -17.15 -17.55 -20.40
C GLU A 213 -17.25 -19.00 -19.86
N PRO A 214 -18.44 -19.61 -19.83
CA PRO A 214 -18.61 -20.98 -19.42
C PRO A 214 -17.82 -21.96 -20.33
N GLU A 215 -17.12 -22.92 -19.70
CA GLU A 215 -16.49 -24.03 -20.40
C GLU A 215 -17.55 -25.02 -20.96
N GLU A 216 -17.15 -26.00 -21.76
CA GLU A 216 -18.07 -26.97 -22.38
C GLU A 216 -18.91 -27.76 -21.36
N ASP A 217 -18.39 -27.99 -20.16
CA ASP A 217 -19.08 -28.67 -19.06
C ASP A 217 -19.94 -27.71 -18.19
N GLY A 218 -20.01 -26.45 -18.54
CA GLY A 218 -20.72 -25.40 -17.80
C GLY A 218 -19.94 -24.78 -16.63
N THR A 219 -18.68 -25.17 -16.43
CA THR A 219 -17.80 -24.58 -15.41
C THR A 219 -17.47 -23.13 -15.76
N VAL A 220 -17.63 -22.22 -14.79
CA VAL A 220 -17.25 -20.80 -14.92
C VAL A 220 -15.99 -20.55 -14.11
N ARG A 221 -14.95 -20.02 -14.76
CA ARG A 221 -13.73 -19.55 -14.11
C ARG A 221 -13.87 -18.07 -13.77
N TRP A 222 -13.56 -17.73 -12.52
CA TRP A 222 -13.56 -16.36 -12.06
C TRP A 222 -12.15 -15.82 -12.01
N HIS A 223 -11.98 -14.57 -12.37
CA HIS A 223 -10.73 -13.82 -12.21
C HIS A 223 -11.03 -12.47 -11.58
N HIS A 224 -10.03 -11.85 -10.98
CA HIS A 224 -10.17 -10.50 -10.45
C HIS A 224 -9.68 -9.47 -11.47
N GLU A 225 -10.30 -8.30 -11.43
CA GLU A 225 -9.88 -7.10 -12.14
C GLU A 225 -9.84 -5.92 -11.17
N TRP A 226 -8.94 -4.98 -11.41
CA TRP A 226 -8.96 -3.72 -10.68
C TRP A 226 -10.20 -2.93 -11.09
N ALA A 227 -10.81 -2.27 -10.13
CA ALA A 227 -12.03 -1.51 -10.34
C ALA A 227 -11.91 -0.12 -9.71
N PRO A 228 -12.61 0.89 -10.26
CA PRO A 228 -12.71 2.19 -9.62
C PRO A 228 -13.20 2.06 -8.17
N LEU A 229 -12.77 2.97 -7.29
CA LEU A 229 -13.13 2.93 -5.87
C LEU A 229 -14.65 2.82 -5.64
N ARG A 230 -15.46 3.43 -6.51
CA ARG A 230 -16.94 3.50 -6.39
C ARG A 230 -17.66 2.21 -6.78
N THR A 231 -17.08 1.42 -7.69
CA THR A 231 -17.79 0.34 -8.38
C THR A 231 -17.23 -1.05 -8.13
N GLY A 232 -16.09 -1.15 -7.44
CA GLY A 232 -15.51 -2.43 -7.03
C GLY A 232 -16.33 -3.12 -5.94
N ALA A 233 -15.98 -4.37 -5.64
CA ALA A 233 -16.67 -5.20 -4.65
C ALA A 233 -16.31 -4.87 -3.18
N GLY A 234 -15.29 -4.04 -2.97
CA GLY A 234 -14.96 -3.50 -1.65
C GLY A 234 -15.92 -2.36 -1.27
N ASP A 235 -16.61 -2.49 -0.14
CA ASP A 235 -17.47 -1.43 0.40
C ASP A 235 -16.62 -0.39 1.14
N VAL A 236 -16.27 0.68 0.43
CA VAL A 236 -15.43 1.77 0.97
C VAL A 236 -16.10 2.48 2.13
N ASP A 237 -17.44 2.64 2.11
CA ASP A 237 -18.19 3.24 3.22
C ASP A 237 -18.12 2.38 4.49
N ALA A 238 -18.34 1.08 4.37
CA ALA A 238 -18.22 0.16 5.49
C ALA A 238 -16.78 0.10 6.02
N TYR A 239 -15.80 0.18 5.12
CA TYR A 239 -14.39 0.22 5.48
C TYR A 239 -14.04 1.46 6.32
N PHE A 240 -14.49 2.65 5.89
CA PHE A 240 -14.26 3.88 6.64
C PHE A 240 -15.00 3.93 7.97
N ARG A 241 -16.22 3.38 8.06
CA ARG A 241 -16.90 3.19 9.36
C ARG A 241 -16.06 2.34 10.30
N ALA A 242 -15.55 1.21 9.83
CA ALA A 242 -14.69 0.36 10.66
C ALA A 242 -13.39 1.06 11.09
N LEU A 243 -12.77 1.90 10.24
CA LEU A 243 -11.61 2.72 10.60
C LEU A 243 -11.96 3.75 11.69
N HIS A 244 -13.13 4.40 11.61
CA HIS A 244 -13.60 5.33 12.65
C HIS A 244 -13.91 4.60 13.97
N ASP A 245 -14.64 3.47 13.91
CA ASP A 245 -14.95 2.66 15.09
C ASP A 245 -13.70 2.11 15.79
N PHE A 246 -12.66 1.83 15.02
CA PHE A 246 -11.34 1.45 15.56
C PHE A 246 -10.57 2.64 16.12
N GLY A 247 -10.89 3.87 15.73
CA GLY A 247 -10.18 5.08 16.11
C GLY A 247 -8.93 5.38 15.26
N TYR A 248 -8.89 4.91 14.03
CA TYR A 248 -7.78 5.20 13.10
C TYR A 248 -7.86 6.65 12.59
N ASP A 249 -6.76 7.40 12.72
CA ASP A 249 -6.63 8.79 12.26
C ASP A 249 -5.39 9.01 11.36
N GLY A 250 -4.75 7.92 10.95
CA GLY A 250 -3.51 7.92 10.18
C GLY A 250 -3.69 8.26 8.69
N TRP A 251 -2.77 7.75 7.89
CA TRP A 251 -2.77 7.90 6.45
C TRP A 251 -3.66 6.88 5.75
N VAL A 252 -4.44 7.35 4.79
CA VAL A 252 -5.17 6.53 3.80
C VAL A 252 -4.57 6.83 2.43
N THR A 253 -3.82 5.89 1.91
CA THR A 253 -3.14 6.00 0.62
C THR A 253 -3.98 5.36 -0.47
N CYS A 254 -4.31 6.14 -1.50
CA CYS A 254 -5.04 5.68 -2.67
C CYS A 254 -4.10 4.97 -3.65
N GLU A 255 -4.52 3.81 -4.13
CA GLU A 255 -3.85 3.00 -5.16
C GLU A 255 -4.82 2.60 -6.28
N ASP A 256 -5.54 3.52 -6.86
CA ASP A 256 -6.47 3.14 -7.94
C ASP A 256 -5.71 2.72 -9.21
N PHE A 257 -5.86 1.45 -9.59
CA PHE A 257 -5.29 0.86 -10.80
C PHE A 257 -6.32 0.70 -11.93
N SER A 258 -7.52 1.28 -11.79
CA SER A 258 -8.48 1.30 -12.88
C SER A 258 -7.99 2.17 -14.04
N THR A 259 -8.45 1.85 -15.25
CA THR A 259 -8.03 2.56 -16.48
C THR A 259 -9.21 3.12 -17.26
N GLU A 260 -10.38 3.14 -16.66
CA GLU A 260 -11.62 3.61 -17.31
C GLU A 260 -11.63 5.12 -17.52
N VAL A 261 -10.89 5.86 -16.71
CA VAL A 261 -10.82 7.31 -16.70
C VAL A 261 -9.37 7.79 -16.80
N PRO A 262 -9.08 8.88 -17.53
CA PRO A 262 -7.73 9.45 -17.59
C PRO A 262 -7.15 9.72 -16.20
N LEU A 263 -5.84 9.49 -16.04
CA LEU A 263 -5.14 9.50 -14.76
C LEU A 263 -5.41 10.76 -13.91
N GLU A 264 -5.34 11.96 -14.50
CA GLU A 264 -5.54 13.22 -13.77
C GLU A 264 -7.00 13.41 -13.30
N GLU A 265 -7.95 12.93 -14.08
CA GLU A 265 -9.38 12.95 -13.72
C GLU A 265 -9.65 11.91 -12.62
N ARG A 266 -9.11 10.70 -12.76
CA ARG A 266 -9.22 9.61 -11.78
C ARG A 266 -8.72 10.04 -10.41
N THR A 267 -7.49 10.54 -10.30
CA THR A 267 -6.92 10.96 -9.00
C THR A 267 -7.67 12.12 -8.37
N ARG A 268 -8.25 13.03 -9.17
CA ARG A 268 -9.10 14.12 -8.66
C ARG A 268 -10.44 13.59 -8.13
N ASP A 269 -11.08 12.67 -8.85
CA ASP A 269 -12.35 12.05 -8.42
C ASP A 269 -12.16 11.17 -7.19
N ASP A 270 -11.07 10.40 -7.13
CA ASP A 270 -10.71 9.57 -5.98
C ASP A 270 -10.62 10.40 -4.69
N LEU A 271 -9.90 11.53 -4.72
CA LEU A 271 -9.79 12.40 -3.55
C LEU A 271 -11.16 12.96 -3.13
N ALA A 272 -11.96 13.43 -4.10
CA ALA A 272 -13.29 13.95 -3.83
C ALA A 272 -14.19 12.87 -3.22
N TYR A 273 -14.11 11.65 -3.73
CA TYR A 273 -14.85 10.49 -3.21
C TYR A 273 -14.42 10.13 -1.79
N LEU A 274 -13.12 9.94 -1.56
CA LEU A 274 -12.59 9.56 -0.23
C LEU A 274 -12.93 10.58 0.83
N ARG A 275 -12.83 11.88 0.54
CA ARG A 275 -13.24 12.94 1.46
C ARG A 275 -14.74 12.93 1.74
N ALA A 276 -15.56 12.66 0.72
CA ALA A 276 -17.00 12.54 0.91
C ALA A 276 -17.38 11.31 1.75
N VAL A 277 -16.69 10.17 1.53
CA VAL A 277 -16.86 8.97 2.36
C VAL A 277 -16.48 9.27 3.80
N GLU A 278 -15.30 9.83 4.06
CA GLU A 278 -14.85 10.18 5.40
C GLU A 278 -15.85 11.09 6.11
N ALA A 279 -16.33 12.13 5.44
CA ALA A 279 -17.28 13.09 6.05
C ALA A 279 -18.60 12.42 6.46
N ARG A 280 -19.21 11.59 5.57
CA ARG A 280 -20.52 10.95 5.86
C ARG A 280 -20.42 9.80 6.86
N THR A 281 -19.28 9.09 6.92
CA THR A 281 -19.09 7.98 7.87
C THR A 281 -18.77 8.49 9.29
N ARG A 282 -18.08 9.61 9.42
CA ARG A 282 -17.79 10.25 10.72
C ARG A 282 -19.06 10.78 11.40
N THR A 283 -20.04 11.25 10.65
CA THR A 283 -21.27 11.85 11.20
C THR A 283 -22.33 10.83 11.61
N ALA A 284 -22.25 9.57 11.13
CA ALA A 284 -23.19 8.52 11.47
C ALA A 284 -23.10 8.08 12.94
N ASP A 285 -21.94 8.27 13.59
CA ASP A 285 -21.71 7.89 14.99
C ASP A 285 -22.12 8.97 16.00
N ALA A 286 -22.52 10.15 15.53
CA ALA A 286 -22.93 11.28 16.40
C ALA A 286 -24.45 11.37 16.61
N ALA A 287 -25.24 10.42 16.09
CA ALA A 287 -26.70 10.38 16.16
C ALA A 287 -27.18 9.09 16.88
#